data_069726efa98bc22bba85685a0f3561b3
#
_entry.id   069726efa98bc22bba85685a0f3561b3
#
_cell.length_a   1.000
_cell.length_b   1.000
_cell.length_c   1.000
_cell.angle_alpha   90.00
_cell.angle_beta   90.00
_cell.angle_gamma   90.00
#
_symmetry.space_group_name_H-M   'P 1'
#
loop_
_entity.id
_entity.type
_entity.pdbx_description
1 polymer ?
#
loop_
_entity_poly.entity_id
_entity_poly.type
_entity_poly.pdbx_seq_one_letter_code
_entity_poly.pdbx_strand_id
1 'polypeptide(L)'
;MNIAPLVVRDEILLENLVLVDGQGGCGKTLFTAIVTAMDRVELLNYSPELENICALNYLGKIEDDAAQAMIRIQMDLVLYETMMSRRTNFRPADLSSVFRDVDFLTYVKRLFSKGDEVVPERIKEEKPILHFATHNLLAYSEPIHKALGKKVVLIEVVRHPLYMLIQQTLNQINHFESPGTARQFNIFIKHKDKQLPYLNFGQEELYLRSNPVERAIYEMQKISDLTESFKDKFKGSYGRQILTIPFERFVLDPWLYMRRIGDFLATKMTSKTRKVMKKQNVPRGRISDGIPLDIYKRCGWEPPEKELNEQQELVKRRQFAIEQGASKKAMSVLDRMCHDYEEKYLSTVSGLKRSAM
;
A
#
# COMPACT_ATOMS: atom_id res chain seq x y z
N MET A 1 -40.92 6.27 13.74
CA MET A 1 -39.56 5.81 13.48
C MET A 1 -38.71 7.05 13.22
N ASN A 2 -37.73 7.35 14.07
CA ASN A 2 -36.75 8.39 13.75
C ASN A 2 -35.83 7.86 12.62
N ILE A 3 -36.06 8.35 11.42
CA ILE A 3 -35.12 8.09 10.31
C ILE A 3 -33.87 8.88 10.62
N ALA A 4 -32.74 8.21 10.74
CA ALA A 4 -31.44 8.88 10.93
C ALA A 4 -31.20 9.84 9.74
N PRO A 5 -30.66 11.05 9.98
CA PRO A 5 -30.38 11.98 8.91
C PRO A 5 -29.29 11.44 7.98
N LEU A 6 -29.42 11.70 6.69
CA LEU A 6 -28.36 11.42 5.71
C LEU A 6 -27.19 12.39 5.94
N VAL A 7 -25.99 11.85 6.10
CA VAL A 7 -24.76 12.64 6.27
C VAL A 7 -24.14 12.91 4.90
N VAL A 8 -23.92 14.18 4.56
CA VAL A 8 -23.40 14.57 3.24
C VAL A 8 -22.27 15.60 3.33
N ARG A 9 -21.37 15.56 2.36
CA ARG A 9 -20.43 16.62 2.01
C ARG A 9 -20.25 16.60 0.50
N ASP A 10 -20.88 17.51 -0.19
CA ASP A 10 -20.96 17.52 -1.65
C ASP A 10 -19.70 18.15 -2.28
N GLU A 11 -19.26 19.30 -1.78
CA GLU A 11 -18.10 20.00 -2.29
C GLU A 11 -16.79 19.40 -1.74
N ILE A 12 -15.81 19.22 -2.62
CA ILE A 12 -14.46 18.75 -2.27
C ILE A 12 -13.40 19.55 -3.03
N LEU A 13 -12.32 19.89 -2.32
CA LEU A 13 -11.15 20.57 -2.86
C LEU A 13 -10.24 19.62 -3.64
N LEU A 14 -10.18 18.37 -3.20
CA LEU A 14 -9.34 17.34 -3.79
C LEU A 14 -9.73 17.08 -5.24
N GLU A 15 -8.75 17.13 -6.15
CA GLU A 15 -8.93 16.74 -7.54
C GLU A 15 -8.25 15.40 -7.88
N ASN A 16 -7.09 15.13 -7.27
CA ASN A 16 -6.30 13.95 -7.58
C ASN A 16 -5.72 13.32 -6.31
N LEU A 17 -5.97 12.02 -6.15
CA LEU A 17 -5.44 11.20 -5.07
C LEU A 17 -4.80 9.95 -5.63
N VAL A 18 -3.56 9.65 -5.24
CA VAL A 18 -2.93 8.36 -5.47
C VAL A 18 -2.74 7.61 -4.16
N LEU A 19 -3.23 6.38 -4.12
CA LEU A 19 -3.00 5.43 -3.05
C LEU A 19 -2.02 4.37 -3.55
N VAL A 20 -0.87 4.22 -2.90
CA VAL A 20 0.05 3.09 -3.15
C VAL A 20 -0.23 2.05 -2.08
N ASP A 21 -0.92 0.99 -2.47
CA ASP A 21 -1.42 -0.05 -1.58
C ASP A 21 -0.76 -1.41 -1.83
N GLY A 22 -0.98 -2.33 -0.93
CA GLY A 22 -0.58 -3.74 -0.97
C GLY A 22 -0.25 -4.29 0.40
N GLN A 23 0.03 -5.56 0.45
CA GLN A 23 0.33 -6.27 1.70
C GLN A 23 1.69 -5.89 2.28
N GLY A 24 1.90 -6.17 3.57
CA GLY A 24 3.22 -6.00 4.20
C GLY A 24 4.30 -6.81 3.47
N GLY A 25 5.45 -6.19 3.16
CA GLY A 25 6.54 -6.85 2.44
C GLY A 25 6.43 -6.85 0.92
N CYS A 26 5.36 -6.34 0.32
CA CYS A 26 5.20 -6.28 -1.14
C CYS A 26 6.12 -5.28 -1.84
N GLY A 27 6.79 -4.37 -1.10
CA GLY A 27 7.73 -3.39 -1.68
C GLY A 27 7.17 -1.98 -1.84
N LYS A 28 6.04 -1.66 -1.22
CA LYS A 28 5.41 -0.31 -1.25
C LYS A 28 6.38 0.84 -0.97
N THR A 29 7.26 0.70 0.01
CA THR A 29 8.23 1.74 0.39
C THR A 29 9.11 2.18 -0.77
N LEU A 30 9.49 1.25 -1.65
CA LEU A 30 10.21 1.55 -2.87
C LEU A 30 9.34 2.33 -3.85
N PHE A 31 8.10 1.87 -4.06
CA PHE A 31 7.14 2.51 -4.97
C PHE A 31 6.76 3.91 -4.52
N THR A 32 6.44 4.09 -3.24
CA THR A 32 6.08 5.41 -2.71
C THR A 32 7.18 6.44 -2.94
N ALA A 33 8.45 6.07 -2.71
CA ALA A 33 9.58 6.96 -2.98
C ALA A 33 9.68 7.36 -4.46
N ILE A 34 9.40 6.44 -5.40
CA ILE A 34 9.44 6.71 -6.84
C ILE A 34 8.25 7.55 -7.27
N VAL A 35 7.04 7.24 -6.79
CA VAL A 35 5.81 7.96 -7.11
C VAL A 35 5.86 9.40 -6.62
N THR A 36 6.33 9.64 -5.39
CA THR A 36 6.53 11.00 -4.84
C THR A 36 7.45 11.86 -5.73
N ALA A 37 8.41 11.27 -6.43
CA ALA A 37 9.34 11.99 -7.29
C ALA A 37 8.79 12.28 -8.70
N MET A 38 7.52 11.96 -8.99
CA MET A 38 6.85 12.32 -10.25
C MET A 38 6.31 13.77 -10.19
N ASP A 39 6.04 14.33 -11.35
CA ASP A 39 5.56 15.72 -11.45
C ASP A 39 4.22 15.91 -10.70
N ARG A 40 4.09 16.96 -9.93
CA ARG A 40 2.89 17.34 -9.13
C ARG A 40 2.49 16.36 -8.02
N VAL A 41 3.21 15.28 -7.78
CA VAL A 41 2.90 14.35 -6.68
C VAL A 41 3.44 14.93 -5.38
N GLU A 42 2.56 15.05 -4.39
CA GLU A 42 2.89 15.59 -3.08
C GLU A 42 3.67 14.57 -2.22
N LEU A 43 4.32 15.11 -1.16
CA LEU A 43 5.03 14.33 -0.16
C LEU A 43 4.20 13.13 0.32
N LEU A 44 4.87 12.00 0.50
CA LEU A 44 4.27 10.79 1.06
C LEU A 44 3.61 11.07 2.41
N ASN A 45 2.34 10.73 2.51
CA ASN A 45 1.58 10.73 3.74
C ASN A 45 1.16 9.31 4.15
N TYR A 46 0.94 9.13 5.44
CA TYR A 46 0.26 7.97 6.02
C TYR A 46 -1.05 8.46 6.65
N SER A 47 -2.14 7.77 6.42
CA SER A 47 -3.44 8.11 7.01
C SER A 47 -4.09 6.88 7.64
N PRO A 48 -3.72 6.57 8.90
CA PRO A 48 -4.45 5.56 9.67
C PRO A 48 -5.94 5.85 9.75
N GLU A 49 -6.33 7.13 9.74
CA GLU A 49 -7.73 7.56 9.77
C GLU A 49 -8.49 7.05 8.56
N LEU A 50 -7.93 7.16 7.35
CA LEU A 50 -8.54 6.66 6.12
C LEU A 50 -8.70 5.14 6.16
N GLU A 51 -7.65 4.41 6.58
CA GLU A 51 -7.69 2.96 6.75
C GLU A 51 -8.75 2.55 7.79
N ASN A 52 -8.83 3.27 8.93
CA ASN A 52 -9.78 2.99 9.99
C ASN A 52 -11.24 3.28 9.58
N ILE A 53 -11.50 4.33 8.81
CA ILE A 53 -12.86 4.59 8.27
C ILE A 53 -13.30 3.42 7.40
N CYS A 54 -12.45 2.96 6.50
CA CYS A 54 -12.74 1.81 5.64
C CYS A 54 -12.94 0.51 6.43
N ALA A 55 -12.11 0.29 7.45
CA ALA A 55 -12.25 -0.87 8.34
C ALA A 55 -13.55 -0.86 9.13
N LEU A 56 -13.95 0.29 9.69
CA LEU A 56 -15.21 0.44 10.42
C LEU A 56 -16.42 0.26 9.50
N ASN A 57 -16.37 0.77 8.27
CA ASN A 57 -17.43 0.54 7.29
C ASN A 57 -17.52 -0.95 6.91
N TYR A 58 -16.39 -1.61 6.63
CA TYR A 58 -16.33 -3.05 6.38
C TYR A 58 -16.90 -3.89 7.53
N LEU A 59 -16.67 -3.48 8.78
CA LEU A 59 -17.20 -4.13 9.98
C LEU A 59 -18.67 -3.76 10.26
N GLY A 60 -19.32 -2.93 9.43
CA GLY A 60 -20.69 -2.45 9.64
C GLY A 60 -20.84 -1.58 10.90
N LYS A 61 -19.78 -0.85 11.31
CA LYS A 61 -19.80 0.03 12.49
C LYS A 61 -20.07 1.48 12.15
N ILE A 62 -19.93 1.87 10.88
CA ILE A 62 -20.34 3.16 10.33
C ILE A 62 -21.08 2.95 9.02
N GLU A 63 -22.10 3.77 8.79
CA GLU A 63 -22.90 3.74 7.57
C GLU A 63 -22.13 4.31 6.37
N ASP A 64 -22.55 3.93 5.17
CA ASP A 64 -21.89 4.31 3.91
C ASP A 64 -21.81 5.82 3.70
N ASP A 65 -22.86 6.55 3.98
CA ASP A 65 -22.94 8.01 3.84
C ASP A 65 -21.98 8.72 4.81
N ALA A 66 -21.96 8.28 6.07
CA ALA A 66 -21.02 8.80 7.07
C ALA A 66 -19.56 8.52 6.68
N ALA A 67 -19.26 7.30 6.23
CA ALA A 67 -17.93 6.94 5.75
C ALA A 67 -17.48 7.83 4.57
N GLN A 68 -18.36 8.05 3.58
CA GLN A 68 -18.09 8.89 2.42
C GLN A 68 -17.86 10.35 2.83
N ALA A 69 -18.70 10.92 3.69
CA ALA A 69 -18.53 12.30 4.16
C ALA A 69 -17.21 12.47 4.93
N MET A 70 -16.88 11.54 5.83
CA MET A 70 -15.62 11.55 6.58
C MET A 70 -14.40 11.47 5.66
N ILE A 71 -14.43 10.60 4.63
CA ILE A 71 -13.34 10.47 3.65
C ILE A 71 -13.15 11.79 2.90
N ARG A 72 -14.22 12.43 2.42
CA ARG A 72 -14.14 13.72 1.70
C ARG A 72 -13.53 14.81 2.59
N ILE A 73 -14.01 14.94 3.83
CA ILE A 73 -13.47 15.91 4.80
C ILE A 73 -11.99 15.64 5.06
N GLN A 74 -11.62 14.39 5.33
CA GLN A 74 -10.25 14.02 5.66
C GLN A 74 -9.29 14.28 4.49
N MET A 75 -9.67 13.95 3.28
CA MET A 75 -8.82 14.16 2.10
C MET A 75 -8.64 15.65 1.79
N ASP A 76 -9.70 16.45 1.89
CA ASP A 76 -9.61 17.90 1.73
C ASP A 76 -8.72 18.53 2.80
N LEU A 77 -8.88 18.11 4.06
CA LEU A 77 -8.08 18.64 5.17
C LEU A 77 -6.60 18.33 4.97
N VAL A 78 -6.27 17.08 4.62
CA VAL A 78 -4.87 16.69 4.39
C VAL A 78 -4.27 17.45 3.22
N LEU A 79 -4.99 17.59 2.12
CA LEU A 79 -4.53 18.38 0.97
C LEU A 79 -4.29 19.84 1.35
N TYR A 80 -5.27 20.45 1.99
CA TYR A 80 -5.20 21.84 2.44
C TYR A 80 -4.00 22.09 3.36
N GLU A 81 -3.80 21.23 4.37
CA GLU A 81 -2.66 21.30 5.29
C GLU A 81 -1.32 21.04 4.59
N THR A 82 -1.28 20.11 3.62
CA THR A 82 -0.07 19.85 2.81
C THR A 82 0.34 21.06 2.00
N MET A 83 -0.62 21.77 1.40
CA MET A 83 -0.37 22.99 0.63
C MET A 83 0.14 24.17 1.46
N MET A 84 0.04 24.08 2.79
CA MET A 84 0.61 25.05 3.76
C MET A 84 1.79 24.49 4.55
N SER A 85 2.19 23.24 4.29
CA SER A 85 3.20 22.52 5.07
C SER A 85 2.88 22.33 6.56
N ARG A 86 1.59 22.45 6.96
CA ARG A 86 1.16 22.18 8.35
C ARG A 86 1.31 20.69 8.71
N ARG A 87 1.07 19.79 7.76
CA ARG A 87 1.16 18.32 7.94
C ARG A 87 2.51 17.74 7.49
N THR A 88 3.53 18.55 7.39
CA THR A 88 4.84 18.13 6.91
C THR A 88 5.64 17.46 8.04
N ASN A 89 6.14 16.26 7.80
CA ASN A 89 6.99 15.57 8.76
C ASN A 89 8.43 16.06 8.67
N PHE A 90 8.88 16.79 9.70
CA PHE A 90 10.26 17.30 9.82
C PHE A 90 11.19 16.38 10.63
N ARG A 91 10.85 15.13 10.90
CA ARG A 91 11.73 14.16 11.57
C ARG A 91 12.68 13.50 10.57
N PRO A 92 14.00 13.77 10.56
CA PRO A 92 14.92 13.29 9.53
C PRO A 92 15.03 11.76 9.43
N ALA A 93 14.80 11.06 10.55
CA ALA A 93 14.88 9.61 10.60
C ALA A 93 13.70 8.90 9.93
N ASP A 94 12.55 9.55 9.80
CA ASP A 94 11.33 8.94 9.28
C ASP A 94 11.34 8.80 7.75
N LEU A 95 10.69 7.78 7.22
CA LEU A 95 10.60 7.56 5.76
C LEU A 95 9.77 8.65 5.07
N SER A 96 8.76 9.18 5.75
CA SER A 96 7.91 10.29 5.28
C SER A 96 8.50 11.67 5.57
N SER A 97 9.77 11.75 5.98
CA SER A 97 10.41 13.02 6.28
C SER A 97 10.56 13.89 5.04
N VAL A 98 10.22 15.17 5.17
CA VAL A 98 10.40 16.18 4.11
C VAL A 98 11.86 16.27 3.65
N PHE A 99 12.84 16.03 4.52
CA PHE A 99 14.26 16.04 4.17
C PHE A 99 14.68 14.87 3.27
N ARG A 100 13.84 13.88 3.11
CA ARG A 100 14.04 12.77 2.17
C ARG A 100 13.35 13.01 0.83
N ASP A 101 12.48 14.00 0.76
CA ASP A 101 11.78 14.40 -0.44
C ASP A 101 12.71 15.16 -1.40
N VAL A 102 12.53 14.93 -2.69
CA VAL A 102 13.32 15.59 -3.75
C VAL A 102 12.93 17.05 -3.92
N ASP A 103 11.77 17.45 -3.40
CA ASP A 103 11.19 18.78 -3.47
C ASP A 103 11.05 19.47 -2.10
N PHE A 104 11.88 19.07 -1.12
CA PHE A 104 11.79 19.58 0.25
C PHE A 104 11.73 21.11 0.33
N LEU A 105 12.43 21.82 -0.57
CA LEU A 105 12.42 23.30 -0.62
C LEU A 105 11.03 23.88 -0.93
N THR A 106 10.18 23.15 -1.63
CA THR A 106 8.79 23.56 -1.88
C THR A 106 8.02 23.62 -0.56
N TYR A 107 8.18 22.63 0.29
CA TYR A 107 7.52 22.59 1.59
C TYR A 107 8.06 23.65 2.55
N VAL A 108 9.37 23.93 2.51
CA VAL A 108 9.97 25.04 3.26
C VAL A 108 9.42 26.37 2.79
N LYS A 109 9.30 26.62 1.47
CA LYS A 109 8.72 27.86 0.92
C LYS A 109 7.25 28.02 1.32
N ARG A 110 6.46 26.95 1.33
CA ARG A 110 5.04 26.96 1.72
C ARG A 110 4.85 27.43 3.17
N LEU A 111 5.80 27.16 4.08
CA LEU A 111 5.76 27.65 5.49
C LEU A 111 5.73 29.17 5.59
N PHE A 112 6.35 29.85 4.65
CA PHE A 112 6.47 31.32 4.61
C PHE A 112 5.54 31.97 3.56
N SER A 113 4.71 31.17 2.88
CA SER A 113 3.74 31.68 1.91
C SER A 113 2.46 32.16 2.60
N LYS A 114 1.68 32.99 1.91
CA LYS A 114 0.32 33.31 2.35
C LYS A 114 -0.49 32.03 2.55
N GLY A 115 -1.28 32.03 3.63
CA GLY A 115 -2.00 30.85 4.09
C GLY A 115 -3.40 30.72 3.49
N ASP A 116 -4.36 30.61 4.38
CA ASP A 116 -5.71 30.10 4.14
C ASP A 116 -6.46 30.72 2.95
N GLU A 117 -6.32 32.01 2.73
CA GLU A 117 -7.05 32.73 1.65
C GLU A 117 -6.65 32.31 0.23
N VAL A 118 -5.41 31.84 0.04
CA VAL A 118 -4.86 31.54 -1.29
C VAL A 118 -4.75 30.06 -1.59
N VAL A 119 -4.92 29.20 -0.58
CA VAL A 119 -4.74 27.75 -0.75
C VAL A 119 -5.74 27.13 -1.71
N PRO A 120 -7.05 27.43 -1.67
CA PRO A 120 -8.01 26.87 -2.62
C PRO A 120 -7.68 27.20 -4.08
N GLU A 121 -7.28 28.45 -4.37
CA GLU A 121 -6.90 28.84 -5.74
C GLU A 121 -5.59 28.16 -6.17
N ARG A 122 -4.60 28.05 -5.27
CA ARG A 122 -3.36 27.31 -5.52
C ARG A 122 -3.62 25.85 -5.85
N ILE A 123 -4.55 25.19 -5.17
CA ILE A 123 -4.94 23.80 -5.48
C ILE A 123 -5.48 23.70 -6.90
N LYS A 124 -6.33 24.63 -7.32
CA LYS A 124 -6.90 24.66 -8.67
C LYS A 124 -5.83 24.89 -9.75
N GLU A 125 -4.84 25.74 -9.47
CA GLU A 125 -3.77 26.09 -10.42
C GLU A 125 -2.72 24.99 -10.52
N GLU A 126 -2.17 24.53 -9.37
CA GLU A 126 -1.09 23.56 -9.32
C GLU A 126 -1.57 22.12 -9.57
N LYS A 127 -2.85 21.83 -9.33
CA LYS A 127 -3.47 20.48 -9.45
C LYS A 127 -2.62 19.40 -8.79
N PRO A 128 -2.29 19.56 -7.52
CA PRO A 128 -1.45 18.61 -6.80
C PRO A 128 -2.10 17.22 -6.78
N ILE A 129 -1.26 16.20 -6.77
CA ILE A 129 -1.68 14.80 -6.60
C ILE A 129 -1.36 14.40 -5.18
N LEU A 130 -2.38 14.35 -4.32
CA LEU A 130 -2.21 13.91 -2.94
C LEU A 130 -1.79 12.44 -2.92
N HIS A 131 -0.81 12.08 -2.07
CA HIS A 131 -0.19 10.78 -2.09
C HIS A 131 -0.17 10.09 -0.73
N PHE A 132 -0.70 8.87 -0.68
CA PHE A 132 -0.67 8.03 0.52
C PHE A 132 -0.07 6.64 0.25
N ALA A 133 0.67 6.14 1.26
CA ALA A 133 0.93 4.72 1.38
C ALA A 133 -0.10 4.10 2.31
N THR A 134 -0.74 3.03 1.87
CA THR A 134 -1.78 2.32 2.62
C THR A 134 -1.47 0.83 2.77
N HIS A 135 -2.19 0.13 3.65
CA HIS A 135 -1.94 -1.26 3.97
C HIS A 135 -3.22 -2.08 3.82
N ASN A 136 -3.24 -3.01 2.86
CA ASN A 136 -4.38 -3.90 2.60
C ASN A 136 -5.69 -3.16 2.31
N LEU A 137 -5.63 -1.87 1.96
CA LEU A 137 -6.79 -1.00 1.86
C LEU A 137 -7.68 -1.34 0.67
N LEU A 138 -7.10 -1.83 -0.44
CA LEU A 138 -7.86 -2.16 -1.64
C LEU A 138 -9.00 -3.15 -1.34
N ALA A 139 -8.77 -4.12 -0.46
CA ALA A 139 -9.79 -5.08 -0.04
C ALA A 139 -11.05 -4.44 0.59
N TYR A 140 -10.93 -3.22 1.09
CA TYR A 140 -11.98 -2.49 1.84
C TYR A 140 -12.23 -1.08 1.29
N SER A 141 -11.74 -0.77 0.08
CA SER A 141 -11.72 0.60 -0.46
C SER A 141 -13.04 1.07 -1.08
N GLU A 142 -14.10 0.29 -1.00
CA GLU A 142 -15.41 0.65 -1.56
C GLU A 142 -15.88 2.06 -1.16
N PRO A 143 -15.84 2.47 0.14
CA PRO A 143 -16.27 3.80 0.54
C PRO A 143 -15.39 4.92 -0.05
N ILE A 144 -14.12 4.68 -0.31
CA ILE A 144 -13.23 5.65 -0.96
C ILE A 144 -13.66 5.91 -2.41
N HIS A 145 -13.91 4.83 -3.15
CA HIS A 145 -14.35 4.94 -4.54
C HIS A 145 -15.73 5.58 -4.65
N LYS A 146 -16.65 5.28 -3.72
CA LYS A 146 -17.95 5.95 -3.63
C LYS A 146 -17.82 7.44 -3.29
N ALA A 147 -16.91 7.79 -2.37
CA ALA A 147 -16.70 9.17 -1.93
C ALA A 147 -16.04 10.04 -3.01
N LEU A 148 -15.01 9.53 -3.68
CA LEU A 148 -14.11 10.33 -4.52
C LEU A 148 -14.27 10.06 -6.02
N GLY A 149 -14.93 8.98 -6.41
CA GLY A 149 -15.17 8.64 -7.80
C GLY A 149 -13.88 8.56 -8.60
N LYS A 150 -13.82 9.27 -9.73
CA LYS A 150 -12.67 9.27 -10.65
C LYS A 150 -11.44 10.01 -10.11
N LYS A 151 -11.55 10.70 -8.98
CA LYS A 151 -10.45 11.48 -8.39
C LYS A 151 -9.43 10.61 -7.67
N VAL A 152 -9.77 9.35 -7.34
CA VAL A 152 -8.86 8.40 -6.71
C VAL A 152 -8.30 7.41 -7.73
N VAL A 153 -7.00 7.19 -7.61
CA VAL A 153 -6.25 6.20 -8.37
C VAL A 153 -5.50 5.32 -7.37
N LEU A 154 -5.58 4.01 -7.54
CA LEU A 154 -4.94 3.06 -6.65
C LEU A 154 -3.89 2.25 -7.41
N ILE A 155 -2.64 2.34 -6.95
CA ILE A 155 -1.53 1.51 -7.41
C ILE A 155 -1.39 0.34 -6.42
N GLU A 156 -1.81 -0.84 -6.84
CA GLU A 156 -1.63 -2.05 -6.07
C GLU A 156 -0.28 -2.68 -6.39
N VAL A 157 0.59 -2.76 -5.39
CA VAL A 157 1.86 -3.48 -5.50
C VAL A 157 1.65 -4.91 -5.02
N VAL A 158 1.81 -5.88 -5.92
CA VAL A 158 1.75 -7.31 -5.61
C VAL A 158 3.14 -7.93 -5.66
N ARG A 159 3.38 -8.94 -4.83
CA ARG A 159 4.67 -9.61 -4.73
C ARG A 159 4.49 -11.09 -4.46
N HIS A 160 5.45 -11.89 -4.91
CA HIS A 160 5.46 -13.33 -4.66
C HIS A 160 5.36 -13.63 -3.15
N PRO A 161 4.43 -14.51 -2.71
CA PRO A 161 4.14 -14.74 -1.29
C PRO A 161 5.37 -15.09 -0.44
N LEU A 162 6.28 -15.90 -0.96
CA LEU A 162 7.51 -16.27 -0.24
C LEU A 162 8.43 -15.07 0.06
N TYR A 163 8.42 -14.02 -0.76
CA TYR A 163 9.18 -12.81 -0.45
C TYR A 163 8.53 -11.94 0.63
N MET A 164 7.23 -12.12 0.89
CA MET A 164 6.52 -11.39 1.94
C MET A 164 6.49 -12.13 3.27
N LEU A 165 6.60 -13.47 3.26
CA LEU A 165 6.30 -14.35 4.39
C LEU A 165 7.08 -14.01 5.66
N ILE A 166 8.38 -13.78 5.58
CA ILE A 166 9.22 -13.46 6.75
C ILE A 166 8.71 -12.19 7.43
N GLN A 167 8.49 -11.12 6.66
CA GLN A 167 7.99 -9.86 7.21
C GLN A 167 6.59 -10.04 7.81
N GLN A 168 5.70 -10.75 7.14
CA GLN A 168 4.35 -11.02 7.65
C GLN A 168 4.39 -11.83 8.95
N THR A 169 5.26 -12.84 9.04
CA THR A 169 5.46 -13.61 10.28
C THR A 169 5.97 -12.74 11.41
N LEU A 170 6.97 -11.89 11.15
CA LEU A 170 7.49 -10.95 12.15
C LEU A 170 6.43 -9.93 12.59
N ASN A 171 5.57 -9.49 11.69
CA ASN A 171 4.44 -8.64 12.05
C ASN A 171 3.49 -9.36 13.03
N GLN A 172 3.17 -10.64 12.80
CA GLN A 172 2.34 -11.42 13.72
C GLN A 172 2.98 -11.52 15.10
N ILE A 173 4.30 -11.77 15.18
CA ILE A 173 5.03 -11.86 16.45
C ILE A 173 5.07 -10.50 17.16
N ASN A 174 5.53 -9.46 16.47
CA ASN A 174 5.82 -8.17 17.10
C ASN A 174 4.56 -7.38 17.45
N HIS A 175 3.49 -7.57 16.70
CA HIS A 175 2.31 -6.72 16.80
C HIS A 175 1.19 -7.37 17.60
N PHE A 176 1.10 -8.69 17.59
CA PHE A 176 -0.03 -9.40 18.17
C PHE A 176 0.33 -10.30 19.34
N GLU A 177 1.59 -10.73 19.46
CA GLU A 177 2.05 -11.55 20.58
C GLU A 177 2.83 -10.76 21.63
N SER A 178 3.31 -9.57 21.30
CA SER A 178 4.05 -8.66 22.19
C SER A 178 3.35 -7.32 22.35
N PRO A 179 2.23 -7.24 23.08
CA PRO A 179 1.40 -6.03 23.16
C PRO A 179 2.08 -4.78 23.80
N GLY A 180 3.28 -4.93 24.33
CA GLY A 180 4.07 -3.80 24.87
C GLY A 180 4.66 -2.86 23.82
N THR A 181 4.54 -3.16 22.53
CA THR A 181 5.02 -2.32 21.42
C THR A 181 3.90 -1.51 20.78
N ALA A 182 3.01 -0.93 21.57
CA ALA A 182 1.81 -0.20 21.16
C ALA A 182 2.07 1.03 20.27
N ARG A 183 2.74 0.85 19.13
CA ARG A 183 2.82 1.85 18.04
C ARG A 183 1.83 1.59 16.93
N GLN A 184 0.90 0.66 17.14
CA GLN A 184 -0.09 0.30 16.13
C GLN A 184 -1.40 1.00 16.44
N PHE A 185 -1.77 1.87 15.54
CA PHE A 185 -3.04 2.60 15.58
C PHE A 185 -4.12 1.83 14.81
N ASN A 186 -4.14 0.50 14.95
CA ASN A 186 -5.05 -0.37 14.23
C ASN A 186 -6.30 -0.67 15.06
N ILE A 187 -7.40 -0.96 14.36
CA ILE A 187 -8.63 -1.43 14.99
C ILE A 187 -8.49 -2.91 15.36
N PHE A 188 -8.94 -3.25 16.56
CA PHE A 188 -9.07 -4.61 17.03
C PHE A 188 -10.54 -4.99 17.20
N ILE A 189 -10.86 -6.24 16.94
CA ILE A 189 -12.14 -6.85 17.29
C ILE A 189 -11.98 -7.72 18.53
N LYS A 190 -13.01 -7.77 19.37
CA LYS A 190 -13.03 -8.66 20.53
C LYS A 190 -13.74 -9.95 20.17
N HIS A 191 -13.07 -11.07 20.35
CA HIS A 191 -13.65 -12.40 20.22
C HIS A 191 -13.38 -13.19 21.50
N LYS A 192 -14.46 -13.58 22.22
CA LYS A 192 -14.38 -14.09 23.60
C LYS A 192 -13.62 -13.05 24.45
N ASP A 193 -12.58 -13.44 25.14
CA ASP A 193 -11.77 -12.52 25.99
C ASP A 193 -10.48 -12.03 25.30
N LYS A 194 -10.30 -12.29 24.00
CA LYS A 194 -9.09 -11.91 23.25
C LYS A 194 -9.37 -10.78 22.27
N GLN A 195 -8.34 -9.92 22.08
CA GLN A 195 -8.32 -8.93 21.03
C GLN A 195 -7.60 -9.48 19.80
N LEU A 196 -8.18 -9.28 18.63
CA LEU A 196 -7.67 -9.76 17.35
C LEU A 196 -7.64 -8.59 16.36
N PRO A 197 -6.66 -8.55 15.42
CA PRO A 197 -6.71 -7.58 14.34
C PRO A 197 -8.02 -7.72 13.56
N TYR A 198 -8.64 -6.59 13.19
CA TYR A 198 -9.91 -6.58 12.46
C TYR A 198 -9.86 -7.36 11.14
N LEU A 199 -8.67 -7.46 10.54
CA LEU A 199 -8.44 -8.25 9.32
C LEU A 199 -8.83 -9.73 9.46
N ASN A 200 -8.91 -10.24 10.70
CA ASN A 200 -9.30 -11.62 10.99
C ASN A 200 -10.81 -11.80 11.27
N PHE A 201 -11.61 -10.75 11.06
CA PHE A 201 -13.07 -10.85 11.17
C PHE A 201 -13.62 -11.96 10.26
N GLY A 202 -14.38 -12.91 10.86
CA GLY A 202 -14.89 -14.09 10.19
C GLY A 202 -13.91 -15.29 10.13
N GLN A 203 -12.68 -15.14 10.68
CA GLN A 203 -11.69 -16.21 10.80
C GLN A 203 -11.07 -16.29 12.21
N GLU A 204 -11.78 -15.83 13.23
CA GLU A 204 -11.28 -15.64 14.60
C GLU A 204 -10.73 -16.93 15.19
N GLU A 205 -11.48 -18.04 15.07
CA GLU A 205 -11.07 -19.34 15.59
C GLU A 205 -9.83 -19.90 14.87
N LEU A 206 -9.74 -19.67 13.55
CA LEU A 206 -8.56 -20.07 12.78
C LEU A 206 -7.33 -19.30 13.26
N TYR A 207 -7.47 -17.97 13.44
CA TYR A 207 -6.40 -17.12 13.94
C TYR A 207 -5.91 -17.55 15.33
N LEU A 208 -6.83 -17.82 16.26
CA LEU A 208 -6.50 -18.17 17.65
C LEU A 208 -5.74 -19.49 17.80
N ARG A 209 -6.03 -20.47 16.95
CA ARG A 209 -5.38 -21.79 17.00
C ARG A 209 -4.10 -21.88 16.17
N SER A 210 -3.82 -20.88 15.34
CA SER A 210 -2.66 -20.84 14.43
C SER A 210 -1.44 -20.25 15.12
N ASN A 211 -0.26 -20.74 14.78
CA ASN A 211 1.01 -20.11 15.15
C ASN A 211 1.30 -18.87 14.27
N PRO A 212 2.32 -18.04 14.56
CA PRO A 212 2.57 -16.80 13.83
C PRO A 212 2.78 -16.96 12.31
N VAL A 213 3.48 -17.99 11.86
CA VAL A 213 3.69 -18.20 10.41
C VAL A 213 2.39 -18.64 9.72
N GLU A 214 1.57 -19.45 10.36
CA GLU A 214 0.26 -19.83 9.84
C GLU A 214 -0.70 -18.67 9.78
N ARG A 215 -0.73 -17.80 10.81
CA ARG A 215 -1.50 -16.54 10.81
C ARG A 215 -1.10 -15.68 9.63
N ALA A 216 0.20 -15.52 9.39
CA ALA A 216 0.71 -14.77 8.24
C ALA A 216 0.22 -15.36 6.91
N ILE A 217 0.29 -16.67 6.73
CA ILE A 217 -0.16 -17.36 5.51
C ILE A 217 -1.67 -17.16 5.29
N TYR A 218 -2.49 -17.40 6.30
CA TYR A 218 -3.95 -17.30 6.19
C TYR A 218 -4.42 -15.84 6.02
N GLU A 219 -3.74 -14.89 6.65
CA GLU A 219 -4.04 -13.47 6.47
C GLU A 219 -3.67 -13.00 5.06
N MET A 220 -2.48 -13.37 4.54
CA MET A 220 -2.09 -13.09 3.16
C MET A 220 -3.10 -13.64 2.16
N GLN A 221 -3.55 -14.89 2.34
CA GLN A 221 -4.59 -15.48 1.48
C GLN A 221 -5.89 -14.68 1.56
N LYS A 222 -6.41 -14.44 2.77
CA LYS A 222 -7.66 -13.72 2.96
C LYS A 222 -7.66 -12.35 2.30
N ILE A 223 -6.58 -11.59 2.48
CA ILE A 223 -6.46 -10.26 1.86
C ILE A 223 -6.42 -10.37 0.33
N SER A 224 -5.71 -11.36 -0.21
CA SER A 224 -5.69 -11.61 -1.66
C SER A 224 -7.09 -11.95 -2.19
N ASP A 225 -7.82 -12.84 -1.51
CA ASP A 225 -9.17 -13.26 -1.91
C ASP A 225 -10.15 -12.08 -1.87
N LEU A 226 -10.11 -11.27 -0.81
CA LEU A 226 -10.95 -10.06 -0.69
C LEU A 226 -10.61 -9.02 -1.75
N THR A 227 -9.33 -8.82 -2.04
CA THR A 227 -8.86 -7.90 -3.08
C THR A 227 -9.33 -8.32 -4.47
N GLU A 228 -9.19 -9.60 -4.82
CA GLU A 228 -9.68 -10.11 -6.11
C GLU A 228 -11.20 -10.03 -6.19
N SER A 229 -11.92 -10.40 -5.13
CA SER A 229 -13.38 -10.24 -5.04
C SER A 229 -13.82 -8.79 -5.26
N PHE A 230 -13.10 -7.83 -4.66
CA PHE A 230 -13.35 -6.41 -4.88
C PHE A 230 -13.14 -6.02 -6.34
N LYS A 231 -12.02 -6.41 -6.94
CA LYS A 231 -11.72 -6.11 -8.36
C LYS A 231 -12.77 -6.67 -9.30
N ASP A 232 -13.23 -7.90 -9.06
CA ASP A 232 -14.26 -8.54 -9.89
C ASP A 232 -15.61 -7.83 -9.75
N LYS A 233 -16.02 -7.51 -8.50
CA LYS A 233 -17.25 -6.77 -8.22
C LYS A 233 -17.28 -5.41 -8.92
N PHE A 234 -16.16 -4.71 -8.95
CA PHE A 234 -16.07 -3.33 -9.42
C PHE A 234 -15.36 -3.15 -10.77
N LYS A 235 -15.13 -4.24 -11.51
CA LYS A 235 -14.44 -4.21 -12.81
C LYS A 235 -15.03 -3.20 -13.81
N GLY A 236 -16.35 -3.09 -13.84
CA GLY A 236 -17.07 -2.17 -14.73
C GLY A 236 -17.12 -0.71 -14.25
N SER A 237 -16.98 -0.45 -12.94
CA SER A 237 -17.12 0.88 -12.35
C SER A 237 -15.78 1.50 -11.95
N TYR A 238 -15.00 0.82 -11.11
CA TYR A 238 -13.73 1.33 -10.57
C TYR A 238 -12.49 0.62 -11.10
N GLY A 239 -12.64 -0.45 -11.88
CA GLY A 239 -11.51 -1.24 -12.38
C GLY A 239 -10.50 -0.43 -13.21
N ARG A 240 -10.94 0.66 -13.85
CA ARG A 240 -10.06 1.59 -14.56
C ARG A 240 -9.24 2.50 -13.64
N GLN A 241 -9.50 2.47 -12.34
CA GLN A 241 -8.82 3.28 -11.32
C GLN A 241 -7.82 2.47 -10.50
N ILE A 242 -7.64 1.18 -10.83
CA ILE A 242 -6.73 0.27 -10.14
C ILE A 242 -5.64 -0.18 -11.13
N LEU A 243 -4.39 0.10 -10.78
CA LEU A 243 -3.22 -0.34 -11.52
C LEU A 243 -2.43 -1.35 -10.70
N THR A 244 -2.54 -2.64 -11.04
CA THR A 244 -1.75 -3.69 -10.38
C THR A 244 -0.36 -3.78 -10.98
N ILE A 245 0.68 -3.76 -10.13
CA ILE A 245 2.09 -3.79 -10.51
C ILE A 245 2.80 -4.95 -9.80
N PRO A 246 3.23 -5.98 -10.52
CA PRO A 246 4.06 -7.05 -9.96
C PRO A 246 5.46 -6.51 -9.64
N PHE A 247 5.86 -6.62 -8.37
CA PHE A 247 7.12 -6.10 -7.86
C PHE A 247 8.33 -6.67 -8.62
N GLU A 248 8.36 -7.96 -8.85
CA GLU A 248 9.46 -8.67 -9.51
C GLU A 248 9.70 -8.14 -10.93
N ARG A 249 8.62 -7.93 -11.67
CA ARG A 249 8.69 -7.38 -13.03
C ARG A 249 9.17 -5.93 -13.02
N PHE A 250 8.61 -5.14 -12.10
CA PHE A 250 8.95 -3.73 -11.99
C PHE A 250 10.42 -3.51 -11.64
N VAL A 251 10.96 -4.25 -10.68
CA VAL A 251 12.34 -4.02 -10.25
C VAL A 251 13.38 -4.47 -11.27
N LEU A 252 13.02 -5.40 -12.17
CA LEU A 252 13.91 -5.87 -13.26
C LEU A 252 13.79 -4.98 -14.50
N ASP A 253 12.56 -4.63 -14.91
CA ASP A 253 12.27 -3.76 -16.06
C ASP A 253 11.15 -2.77 -15.75
N PRO A 254 11.48 -1.59 -15.19
CA PRO A 254 10.48 -0.63 -14.72
C PRO A 254 9.81 0.19 -15.82
N TRP A 255 10.38 0.27 -17.03
CA TRP A 255 10.04 1.34 -17.98
C TRP A 255 8.60 1.29 -18.49
N LEU A 256 8.07 0.11 -18.77
CA LEU A 256 6.67 -0.07 -19.15
C LEU A 256 5.74 0.37 -18.01
N TYR A 257 6.05 -0.03 -16.79
CA TYR A 257 5.25 0.32 -15.61
C TYR A 257 5.30 1.81 -15.30
N MET A 258 6.47 2.44 -15.43
CA MET A 258 6.61 3.88 -15.23
C MET A 258 5.81 4.71 -16.23
N ARG A 259 5.73 4.27 -17.49
CA ARG A 259 4.83 4.88 -18.47
C ARG A 259 3.37 4.72 -18.05
N ARG A 260 2.95 3.50 -17.72
CA ARG A 260 1.59 3.22 -17.26
C ARG A 260 1.20 4.03 -16.02
N ILE A 261 2.12 4.18 -15.05
CA ILE A 261 1.90 5.03 -13.88
C ILE A 261 1.71 6.49 -14.31
N GLY A 262 2.55 6.99 -15.21
CA GLY A 262 2.44 8.36 -15.75
C GLY A 262 1.09 8.62 -16.42
N ASP A 263 0.68 7.73 -17.32
CA ASP A 263 -0.60 7.81 -18.03
C ASP A 263 -1.78 7.73 -17.04
N PHE A 264 -1.65 6.83 -16.06
CA PHE A 264 -2.69 6.55 -15.07
C PHE A 264 -2.92 7.72 -14.10
N LEU A 265 -1.85 8.41 -13.71
CA LEU A 265 -1.89 9.59 -12.84
C LEU A 265 -2.01 10.91 -13.61
N ALA A 266 -2.08 10.88 -14.93
CA ALA A 266 -1.98 12.05 -15.79
C ALA A 266 -0.78 12.94 -15.42
N THR A 267 0.38 12.33 -15.18
CA THR A 267 1.63 12.98 -14.78
C THR A 267 2.82 12.42 -15.56
N LYS A 268 4.02 12.90 -15.31
CA LYS A 268 5.23 12.47 -16.02
C LYS A 268 6.40 12.21 -15.09
N MET A 269 7.30 11.36 -15.55
CA MET A 269 8.62 11.21 -14.92
C MET A 269 9.44 12.49 -15.11
N THR A 270 10.16 12.86 -14.06
CA THR A 270 11.13 13.96 -14.06
C THR A 270 12.56 13.43 -14.00
N SER A 271 13.53 14.33 -14.08
CA SER A 271 14.94 13.97 -13.78
C SER A 271 15.10 13.50 -12.33
N LYS A 272 14.29 14.04 -11.42
CA LYS A 272 14.23 13.64 -10.00
C LYS A 272 13.74 12.20 -9.85
N THR A 273 12.68 11.81 -10.57
CA THR A 273 12.17 10.43 -10.59
C THR A 273 13.28 9.44 -10.94
N ARG A 274 14.06 9.72 -11.99
CA ARG A 274 15.17 8.86 -12.41
C ARG A 274 16.28 8.76 -11.34
N LYS A 275 16.59 9.87 -10.65
CA LYS A 275 17.53 9.87 -9.51
C LYS A 275 17.05 9.00 -8.36
N VAL A 276 15.76 9.08 -8.03
CA VAL A 276 15.15 8.24 -6.98
C VAL A 276 15.16 6.76 -7.39
N MET A 277 14.78 6.43 -8.63
CA MET A 277 14.86 5.06 -9.13
C MET A 277 16.27 4.49 -8.96
N LYS A 278 17.31 5.23 -9.37
CA LYS A 278 18.71 4.83 -9.18
C LYS A 278 19.06 4.62 -7.70
N LYS A 279 18.61 5.54 -6.81
CA LYS A 279 18.80 5.42 -5.35
C LYS A 279 18.11 4.18 -4.78
N GLN A 280 16.97 3.77 -5.36
CA GLN A 280 16.21 2.57 -4.97
C GLN A 280 16.75 1.28 -5.64
N ASN A 281 17.85 1.37 -6.37
CA ASN A 281 18.40 0.25 -7.15
C ASN A 281 17.35 -0.33 -8.11
N VAL A 282 16.79 0.51 -8.98
CA VAL A 282 15.83 0.14 -10.03
C VAL A 282 16.27 0.76 -11.34
N PRO A 283 16.49 -0.02 -12.41
CA PRO A 283 16.38 -1.49 -12.50
C PRO A 283 17.43 -2.25 -11.73
N ARG A 284 17.13 -3.49 -11.34
CA ARG A 284 18.02 -4.42 -10.61
C ARG A 284 18.55 -5.53 -11.50
N GLY A 285 19.67 -6.13 -11.09
CA GLY A 285 20.15 -7.37 -11.69
C GLY A 285 19.40 -8.61 -11.19
N ARG A 286 19.01 -8.64 -9.90
CA ARG A 286 18.23 -9.71 -9.26
C ARG A 286 17.08 -9.12 -8.44
N ILE A 287 15.98 -9.88 -8.30
CA ILE A 287 14.80 -9.47 -7.53
C ILE A 287 15.16 -9.11 -6.09
N SER A 288 16.02 -9.90 -5.47
CA SER A 288 16.42 -9.77 -4.08
C SER A 288 17.43 -8.63 -3.81
N ASP A 289 18.00 -7.99 -4.82
CA ASP A 289 18.98 -6.91 -4.68
C ASP A 289 18.35 -5.62 -4.12
N GLY A 290 17.94 -5.67 -2.84
CA GLY A 290 17.41 -4.52 -2.12
C GLY A 290 18.51 -3.60 -1.59
N ILE A 291 18.13 -2.38 -1.18
CA ILE A 291 19.03 -1.48 -0.44
C ILE A 291 18.99 -1.83 1.05
N PRO A 292 20.13 -1.82 1.75
CA PRO A 292 20.24 -2.25 3.15
C PRO A 292 19.74 -1.17 4.13
N LEU A 293 18.49 -0.75 4.03
CA LEU A 293 17.90 0.17 4.99
C LEU A 293 17.53 -0.54 6.29
N ASP A 294 17.75 0.12 7.44
CA ASP A 294 17.45 -0.45 8.75
C ASP A 294 15.98 -0.82 8.91
N ILE A 295 15.07 -0.05 8.30
CA ILE A 295 13.64 -0.39 8.28
C ILE A 295 13.41 -1.74 7.60
N TYR A 296 14.09 -2.04 6.50
CA TYR A 296 13.93 -3.29 5.78
C TYR A 296 14.48 -4.47 6.58
N LYS A 297 15.64 -4.28 7.25
CA LYS A 297 16.21 -5.30 8.14
C LYS A 297 15.26 -5.62 9.29
N ARG A 298 14.68 -4.60 9.94
CA ARG A 298 13.66 -4.80 10.98
C ARG A 298 12.41 -5.53 10.49
N CYS A 299 12.08 -5.39 9.21
CA CYS A 299 10.97 -6.09 8.56
C CYS A 299 11.38 -7.46 7.97
N GLY A 300 12.53 -8.01 8.36
CA GLY A 300 12.98 -9.34 7.93
C GLY A 300 13.65 -9.38 6.55
N TRP A 301 14.04 -8.20 5.99
CA TRP A 301 14.89 -8.23 4.81
C TRP A 301 16.32 -8.60 5.19
N GLU A 302 16.88 -9.55 4.46
CA GLU A 302 18.26 -9.94 4.53
C GLU A 302 18.92 -9.70 3.17
N PRO A 303 20.23 -9.34 3.13
CA PRO A 303 20.95 -9.25 1.88
C PRO A 303 20.94 -10.61 1.17
N PRO A 304 20.81 -10.64 -0.16
CA PRO A 304 20.83 -11.89 -0.91
C PRO A 304 22.18 -12.60 -0.75
N GLU A 305 22.14 -13.89 -0.58
CA GLU A 305 23.35 -14.72 -0.62
C GLU A 305 23.89 -14.69 -2.05
N LYS A 306 25.19 -14.38 -2.20
CA LYS A 306 25.82 -14.17 -3.52
C LYS A 306 25.73 -15.40 -4.43
N GLU A 307 25.72 -16.58 -3.81
CA GLU A 307 25.77 -17.88 -4.49
C GLU A 307 24.38 -18.42 -4.88
N LEU A 308 23.29 -17.89 -4.29
CA LEU A 308 21.94 -18.37 -4.58
C LEU A 308 21.36 -17.68 -5.81
N ASN A 309 20.77 -18.49 -6.69
CA ASN A 309 19.89 -17.99 -7.75
C ASN A 309 18.46 -17.77 -7.21
N GLU A 310 17.58 -17.17 -8.03
CA GLU A 310 16.20 -16.86 -7.60
C GLU A 310 15.41 -18.09 -7.15
N GLN A 311 15.57 -19.23 -7.82
CA GLN A 311 14.89 -20.47 -7.45
C GLN A 311 15.38 -21.00 -6.09
N GLN A 312 16.65 -20.99 -5.84
CA GLN A 312 17.25 -21.40 -4.56
C GLN A 312 16.80 -20.48 -3.42
N GLU A 313 16.68 -19.17 -3.70
CA GLU A 313 16.16 -18.20 -2.75
C GLU A 313 14.68 -18.51 -2.37
N LEU A 314 13.85 -18.86 -3.34
CA LEU A 314 12.45 -19.25 -3.06
C LEU A 314 12.38 -20.55 -2.24
N VAL A 315 13.23 -21.55 -2.55
CA VAL A 315 13.33 -22.78 -1.76
C VAL A 315 13.70 -22.49 -0.30
N LYS A 316 14.71 -21.63 -0.07
CA LYS A 316 15.12 -21.19 1.27
C LYS A 316 13.96 -20.55 2.04
N ARG A 317 13.22 -19.65 1.38
CA ARG A 317 12.07 -18.97 1.99
C ARG A 317 10.90 -19.90 2.28
N ARG A 318 10.69 -20.90 1.44
CA ARG A 318 9.71 -21.96 1.70
C ARG A 318 10.12 -22.82 2.91
N GLN A 319 11.42 -23.14 3.01
CA GLN A 319 11.98 -23.88 4.14
C GLN A 319 11.78 -23.14 5.47
N PHE A 320 11.91 -21.82 5.49
CA PHE A 320 11.59 -20.99 6.65
C PHE A 320 10.17 -21.28 7.20
N ALA A 321 9.15 -21.41 6.35
CA ALA A 321 7.80 -21.71 6.81
C ALA A 321 7.73 -23.06 7.55
N ILE A 322 8.44 -24.07 7.05
CA ILE A 322 8.50 -25.41 7.66
C ILE A 322 9.20 -25.33 9.02
N GLU A 323 10.32 -24.63 9.09
CA GLU A 323 11.12 -24.44 10.32
C GLU A 323 10.35 -23.65 11.40
N GLN A 324 9.49 -22.72 10.98
CA GLN A 324 8.58 -21.99 11.88
C GLN A 324 7.33 -22.80 12.28
N GLY A 325 7.24 -24.06 11.88
CA GLY A 325 6.18 -24.99 12.29
C GLY A 325 4.87 -24.85 11.52
N ALA A 326 4.91 -24.38 10.26
CA ALA A 326 3.72 -24.37 9.42
C ALA A 326 3.18 -25.80 9.20
N SER A 327 1.89 -26.01 9.46
CA SER A 327 1.21 -27.30 9.23
C SER A 327 1.13 -27.62 7.72
N LYS A 328 0.93 -28.90 7.40
CA LYS A 328 0.70 -29.33 6.00
C LYS A 328 -0.43 -28.55 5.33
N LYS A 329 -1.47 -28.20 6.08
CA LYS A 329 -2.59 -27.40 5.57
C LYS A 329 -2.15 -25.97 5.21
N ALA A 330 -1.42 -25.30 6.09
CA ALA A 330 -0.89 -23.95 5.83
C ALA A 330 0.11 -23.96 4.67
N MET A 331 0.97 -24.98 4.59
CA MET A 331 1.90 -25.15 3.44
C MET A 331 1.16 -25.32 2.12
N SER A 332 0.08 -26.12 2.07
CA SER A 332 -0.74 -26.27 0.86
C SER A 332 -1.39 -24.94 0.43
N VAL A 333 -1.79 -24.10 1.39
CA VAL A 333 -2.30 -22.75 1.10
C VAL A 333 -1.20 -21.87 0.51
N LEU A 334 -0.03 -21.85 1.14
CA LEU A 334 1.12 -21.07 0.67
C LEU A 334 1.56 -21.49 -0.74
N ASP A 335 1.69 -22.79 -1.00
CA ASP A 335 2.11 -23.33 -2.30
C ASP A 335 1.10 -22.98 -3.40
N ARG A 336 -0.21 -23.02 -3.12
CA ARG A 336 -1.24 -22.57 -4.04
C ARG A 336 -1.13 -21.07 -4.33
N MET A 337 -0.98 -20.23 -3.32
CA MET A 337 -0.80 -18.78 -3.51
C MET A 337 0.43 -18.47 -4.38
N CYS A 338 1.52 -19.21 -4.20
CA CYS A 338 2.72 -19.05 -5.02
C CYS A 338 2.44 -19.42 -6.48
N HIS A 339 1.80 -20.56 -6.71
CA HIS A 339 1.42 -21.01 -8.05
C HIS A 339 0.51 -19.99 -8.75
N ASP A 340 -0.56 -19.54 -8.08
CA ASP A 340 -1.50 -18.56 -8.62
C ASP A 340 -0.81 -17.24 -8.96
N TYR A 341 0.13 -16.80 -8.12
CA TYR A 341 0.93 -15.61 -8.38
C TYR A 341 1.85 -15.78 -9.60
N GLU A 342 2.56 -16.89 -9.68
CA GLU A 342 3.47 -17.20 -10.80
C GLU A 342 2.70 -17.29 -12.11
N GLU A 343 1.57 -17.98 -12.13
CA GLU A 343 0.71 -18.09 -13.30
C GLU A 343 0.20 -16.72 -13.74
N LYS A 344 -0.35 -15.93 -12.81
CA LYS A 344 -0.98 -14.65 -13.12
C LYS A 344 0.01 -13.56 -13.52
N TYR A 345 1.16 -13.49 -12.87
CA TYR A 345 2.07 -12.35 -12.98
C TYR A 345 3.45 -12.68 -13.57
N LEU A 346 3.93 -13.92 -13.53
CA LEU A 346 5.27 -14.26 -13.98
C LEU A 346 5.30 -15.09 -15.27
N SER A 347 4.28 -15.87 -15.59
CA SER A 347 4.25 -16.77 -16.75
C SER A 347 4.07 -16.06 -18.12
N THR A 348 3.56 -14.83 -18.16
CA THR A 348 3.14 -14.12 -19.39
C THR A 348 4.27 -13.34 -20.09
N VAL A 349 5.42 -13.94 -20.42
CA VAL A 349 6.50 -13.26 -21.20
C VAL A 349 6.76 -13.87 -22.59
N SER A 350 6.11 -14.95 -22.97
CA SER A 350 6.28 -15.48 -24.33
C SER A 350 5.52 -14.70 -25.44
N GLY A 351 4.55 -13.83 -25.08
CA GLY A 351 3.71 -13.11 -26.04
C GLY A 351 4.13 -11.68 -26.40
N LEU A 352 4.91 -11.00 -25.58
CA LEU A 352 5.19 -9.55 -25.74
C LEU A 352 6.49 -9.20 -26.51
N LYS A 353 7.29 -10.20 -26.90
CA LYS A 353 8.52 -9.97 -27.71
C LYS A 353 8.28 -9.92 -29.23
N ARG A 354 7.02 -10.02 -29.71
CA ARG A 354 6.74 -10.08 -31.16
C ARG A 354 6.00 -8.88 -31.78
N SER A 355 5.78 -7.78 -31.04
CA SER A 355 5.09 -6.61 -31.62
C SER A 355 5.83 -5.29 -31.48
N ALA A 356 7.17 -5.33 -31.40
CA ALA A 356 8.02 -4.14 -31.45
C ALA A 356 9.19 -4.42 -32.40
N MET A 357 8.90 -4.55 -33.67
CA MET A 357 9.77 -4.24 -34.80
C MET A 357 9.03 -3.32 -35.73
#